data_e373be8405e71ce2a2f9df04507606b7
#
_entry.id   e373be8405e71ce2a2f9df04507606b7
#
_cell.length_a   1.000
_cell.length_b   1.000
_cell.length_c   1.000
_cell.angle_alpha   90.00
_cell.angle_beta   90.00
_cell.angle_gamma   90.00
#
_symmetry.space_group_name_H-M   'P 1'
#
loop_
_entity.id
_entity.type
_entity.pdbx_description
1 polymer ?
#
loop_
_entity_poly.entity_id
_entity_poly.type
_entity_poly.pdbx_seq_one_letter_code
_entity_poly.pdbx_strand_id
1 'polypeptide(L)'
;MKSKKLLATVLSAVITFSAVSAVSAAPVGKESKSDPKTTTIFWDKSEQNTKKATTNIKQKKFNNAEEITKFFEKNISKFGVKKGTLKSTKTLKDDKGKTHYHTIYEVEGIPVYYGRIVFTTEKDSTMDSINGRVDTVFENGNWKNKIKLSKEDAIVKAKADIKNEKSNKEKAELYLYNFDGKPYVVYLVNSITDSGNWDIFVNAEDGSIVNKFNNTPTLLDTKSEELPNAKKIKDEAEENETKKTNNVNSVTDVQGQSVKGVGRTSLNGLVNIDLTYGNGRYYLKDNNRKIYLYDLKNQVDLKDLNDFYDSPKGGHNEELMRRSELVSNSNNNFVDDDQVNSVDAYTNMAKSYDYYKNKLSRNSLDNKGMNVKGFVHFGKNLGNAFWVGEYDSMFFGDGDGVILSPLAKALDIVGHELSHGVTNNASNLKYQKESGALNESFSDIMGTAIEGKNFVIGEDCWIPTPWYGDVMRDMKDPSRGRQPAHMKNYYHTNEDNGGVHTNSGIINHAAYLIADGFEKMGAKDSKDIMGKLFYRANCYYWDQTTDFAKCRNDVVKVAKDFYGDNSKEVEIVKNAFDKVGITATPQLPL
;
A
#
# COMPACT_ATOMS: atom_id res chain seq x y z
N MET A 1 47.86 50.25 -33.61
CA MET A 1 46.90 50.99 -34.48
C MET A 1 45.63 50.13 -34.69
N LYS A 2 44.53 50.77 -34.43
CA LYS A 2 43.15 50.27 -34.61
C LYS A 2 42.65 49.07 -33.73
N SER A 3 42.17 49.46 -32.55
CA SER A 3 41.20 48.71 -31.72
C SER A 3 39.94 48.44 -32.49
N LYS A 4 39.46 47.19 -32.49
CA LYS A 4 38.06 46.88 -32.80
C LYS A 4 37.36 46.55 -31.50
N LYS A 5 36.49 47.44 -31.06
CA LYS A 5 35.48 47.21 -30.02
C LYS A 5 34.49 46.17 -30.55
N LEU A 6 34.37 45.07 -29.90
CA LEU A 6 33.28 44.11 -30.11
C LEU A 6 32.11 44.52 -29.23
N LEU A 7 31.04 44.98 -29.85
CA LEU A 7 29.80 45.38 -29.22
C LEU A 7 29.02 44.10 -28.90
N ALA A 8 28.94 43.76 -27.63
CA ALA A 8 28.08 42.68 -27.17
C ALA A 8 26.60 43.18 -27.16
N THR A 9 25.84 42.76 -28.14
CA THR A 9 24.40 42.98 -28.17
C THR A 9 23.78 41.99 -27.20
N VAL A 10 23.33 42.47 -26.05
CA VAL A 10 22.49 41.71 -25.12
C VAL A 10 21.12 41.61 -25.77
N LEU A 11 20.81 40.46 -26.34
CA LEU A 11 19.46 40.13 -26.78
C LEU A 11 18.67 39.75 -25.53
N SER A 12 17.85 40.67 -25.03
CA SER A 12 16.83 40.40 -24.01
C SER A 12 15.78 39.53 -24.63
N ALA A 13 15.93 38.21 -24.50
CA ALA A 13 14.81 37.31 -24.69
C ALA A 13 13.84 37.54 -23.52
N VAL A 14 12.76 38.24 -23.77
CA VAL A 14 11.57 38.25 -22.91
C VAL A 14 11.01 36.85 -22.99
N ILE A 15 11.41 35.99 -22.06
CA ILE A 15 10.72 34.76 -21.79
C ILE A 15 9.40 35.20 -21.13
N THR A 16 8.34 35.26 -21.93
CA THR A 16 6.99 35.22 -21.38
C THR A 16 6.88 33.94 -20.59
N PHE A 17 7.01 34.05 -19.28
CA PHE A 17 6.52 33.06 -18.36
C PHE A 17 5.02 32.94 -18.63
N SER A 18 4.61 31.99 -19.49
CA SER A 18 3.32 31.38 -19.33
C SER A 18 3.35 30.84 -17.90
N ALA A 19 2.57 31.50 -17.05
CA ALA A 19 2.36 31.10 -15.69
C ALA A 19 2.10 29.58 -15.70
N VAL A 20 3.10 28.82 -15.27
CA VAL A 20 2.81 27.53 -14.65
C VAL A 20 1.86 27.93 -13.54
N SER A 21 0.58 27.66 -13.78
CA SER A 21 -0.46 27.87 -12.79
C SER A 21 0.11 27.27 -11.51
N ALA A 22 0.42 28.15 -10.54
CA ALA A 22 0.46 27.70 -9.17
C ALA A 22 -0.74 26.77 -9.08
N VAL A 23 -0.55 25.52 -8.64
CA VAL A 23 -1.68 24.70 -8.26
C VAL A 23 -2.36 25.51 -7.20
N SER A 24 -3.27 26.40 -7.64
CA SER A 24 -4.18 27.10 -6.77
C SER A 24 -4.87 25.97 -6.06
N ALA A 25 -4.91 26.03 -4.74
CA ALA A 25 -5.69 25.11 -3.94
C ALA A 25 -6.92 24.74 -4.75
N ALA A 26 -7.04 23.46 -5.07
CA ALA A 26 -8.08 22.96 -5.97
C ALA A 26 -9.37 23.66 -5.57
N PRO A 27 -10.20 24.14 -6.49
CA PRO A 27 -11.43 24.83 -6.14
C PRO A 27 -12.10 23.96 -5.10
N VAL A 28 -12.48 24.57 -3.96
CA VAL A 28 -13.14 23.91 -2.83
C VAL A 28 -14.20 23.00 -3.45
N GLY A 29 -13.85 21.72 -3.60
CA GLY A 29 -14.74 20.73 -4.18
C GLY A 29 -15.98 20.78 -3.29
N LYS A 30 -17.17 20.89 -3.90
CA LYS A 30 -18.42 20.70 -3.18
C LYS A 30 -18.20 19.51 -2.24
N GLU A 31 -18.49 19.70 -0.94
CA GLU A 31 -18.44 18.64 0.07
C GLU A 31 -18.71 17.30 -0.58
N SER A 32 -17.82 16.32 -0.43
CA SER A 32 -18.08 14.98 -0.91
C SER A 32 -19.31 14.50 -0.15
N LYS A 33 -20.48 14.75 -0.73
CA LYS A 33 -21.69 14.11 -0.23
C LYS A 33 -21.38 12.64 -0.39
N SER A 34 -21.25 11.92 0.74
CA SER A 34 -21.29 10.46 0.75
C SER A 34 -22.34 10.05 -0.27
N ASP A 35 -21.98 9.18 -1.23
CA ASP A 35 -22.94 8.74 -2.25
C ASP A 35 -24.24 8.41 -1.53
N PRO A 36 -25.37 9.12 -1.82
CA PRO A 36 -26.59 9.04 -1.01
C PRO A 36 -27.20 7.62 -0.99
N LYS A 37 -26.66 6.70 -1.78
CA LYS A 37 -27.06 5.30 -1.88
C LYS A 37 -26.10 4.33 -1.18
N THR A 38 -25.01 4.84 -0.59
CA THR A 38 -24.09 4.06 0.21
C THR A 38 -24.46 4.16 1.67
N THR A 39 -24.63 3.02 2.35
CA THR A 39 -24.91 2.94 3.78
C THR A 39 -23.69 2.42 4.52
N THR A 40 -23.07 3.26 5.34
CA THR A 40 -22.03 2.84 6.28
C THR A 40 -22.68 2.08 7.42
N ILE A 41 -22.11 0.94 7.77
CA ILE A 41 -22.58 0.03 8.81
C ILE A 41 -21.61 0.12 9.97
N PHE A 42 -22.09 0.62 11.10
CA PHE A 42 -21.27 0.69 12.31
C PHE A 42 -22.08 0.38 13.56
N TRP A 43 -21.58 -0.50 14.39
CA TRP A 43 -22.10 -0.79 15.72
C TRP A 43 -20.93 -1.21 16.63
N ASP A 44 -20.87 -0.61 17.82
CA ASP A 44 -19.89 -0.91 18.87
C ASP A 44 -20.63 -1.04 20.20
N LYS A 45 -20.41 -2.14 20.91
CA LYS A 45 -21.07 -2.44 22.18
C LYS A 45 -20.84 -1.35 23.26
N SER A 46 -19.69 -0.67 23.19
CA SER A 46 -19.31 0.35 24.18
C SER A 46 -20.03 1.68 23.99
N GLU A 47 -20.47 2.00 22.75
CA GLU A 47 -21.13 3.26 22.41
C GLU A 47 -22.66 3.18 22.39
N GLN A 48 -23.21 2.02 22.69
CA GLN A 48 -24.65 1.81 22.61
C GLN A 48 -25.41 2.59 23.71
N ASN A 49 -26.26 3.53 23.30
CA ASN A 49 -27.20 4.19 24.20
C ASN A 49 -28.35 3.24 24.51
N THR A 50 -28.42 2.67 25.71
CA THR A 50 -29.36 1.65 26.17
C THR A 50 -30.84 2.01 26.00
N LYS A 51 -31.18 3.31 25.84
CA LYS A 51 -32.55 3.78 25.65
C LYS A 51 -33.13 3.59 24.24
N LYS A 52 -32.31 3.26 23.23
CA LYS A 52 -32.74 3.10 21.83
C LYS A 52 -32.54 1.69 21.26
N ALA A 53 -31.94 0.78 22.03
CA ALA A 53 -31.67 -0.58 21.54
C ALA A 53 -32.95 -1.41 21.45
N THR A 54 -33.32 -1.81 20.25
CA THR A 54 -34.49 -2.67 19.99
C THR A 54 -34.17 -4.17 20.05
N THR A 55 -32.88 -4.53 20.11
CA THR A 55 -32.41 -5.92 20.15
C THR A 55 -31.20 -5.99 21.09
N ASN A 56 -31.19 -6.98 21.99
CA ASN A 56 -30.04 -7.15 22.89
C ASN A 56 -28.92 -7.96 22.20
N ILE A 57 -28.35 -7.39 21.15
CA ILE A 57 -27.28 -8.02 20.38
C ILE A 57 -26.01 -8.24 21.24
N LYS A 58 -25.75 -7.40 22.24
CA LYS A 58 -24.61 -7.51 23.17
C LYS A 58 -24.52 -8.89 23.85
N GLN A 59 -25.65 -9.50 24.15
CA GLN A 59 -25.71 -10.80 24.85
C GLN A 59 -25.79 -11.97 23.87
N LYS A 60 -25.93 -11.72 22.56
CA LYS A 60 -26.06 -12.76 21.57
C LYS A 60 -24.71 -13.35 21.24
N LYS A 61 -24.62 -14.68 21.32
CA LYS A 61 -23.43 -15.46 20.96
C LYS A 61 -23.46 -15.86 19.49
N PHE A 62 -22.27 -15.85 18.87
CA PHE A 62 -22.05 -16.26 17.49
C PHE A 62 -20.81 -17.13 17.45
N ASN A 63 -20.96 -18.40 17.17
CA ASN A 63 -19.90 -19.40 17.26
C ASN A 63 -19.23 -19.67 15.89
N ASN A 64 -19.87 -19.24 14.80
CA ASN A 64 -19.38 -19.44 13.44
C ASN A 64 -19.95 -18.40 12.47
N ALA A 65 -19.39 -18.38 11.26
CA ALA A 65 -19.78 -17.43 10.21
C ALA A 65 -21.23 -17.63 9.72
N GLU A 66 -21.77 -18.84 9.76
CA GLU A 66 -23.15 -19.12 9.32
C GLU A 66 -24.16 -18.45 10.26
N GLU A 67 -23.90 -18.44 11.57
CA GLU A 67 -24.76 -17.74 12.54
C GLU A 67 -24.74 -16.21 12.31
N ILE A 68 -23.60 -15.65 11.89
CA ILE A 68 -23.45 -14.25 11.51
C ILE A 68 -24.30 -13.93 10.26
N THR A 69 -24.18 -14.74 9.20
CA THR A 69 -24.92 -14.49 7.96
C THR A 69 -26.44 -14.62 8.17
N LYS A 70 -26.89 -15.62 8.91
CA LYS A 70 -28.31 -15.78 9.30
C LYS A 70 -28.82 -14.62 10.17
N PHE A 71 -27.95 -14.09 11.05
CA PHE A 71 -28.31 -12.93 11.86
C PHE A 71 -28.51 -11.68 10.98
N PHE A 72 -27.64 -11.45 10.01
CA PHE A 72 -27.78 -10.35 9.07
C PHE A 72 -29.09 -10.47 8.29
N GLU A 73 -29.36 -11.61 7.68
CA GLU A 73 -30.59 -11.87 6.90
C GLU A 73 -31.87 -11.64 7.70
N LYS A 74 -31.90 -12.11 8.95
CA LYS A 74 -33.03 -11.90 9.85
C LYS A 74 -33.24 -10.45 10.26
N ASN A 75 -32.19 -9.63 10.24
CA ASN A 75 -32.22 -8.24 10.70
C ASN A 75 -31.88 -7.25 9.57
N ILE A 76 -31.99 -7.64 8.32
CA ILE A 76 -31.51 -6.93 7.15
C ILE A 76 -31.94 -5.46 7.11
N SER A 77 -33.19 -5.17 7.49
CA SER A 77 -33.71 -3.80 7.54
C SER A 77 -33.01 -2.90 8.58
N LYS A 78 -32.47 -3.49 9.66
CA LYS A 78 -31.69 -2.75 10.66
C LYS A 78 -30.30 -2.36 10.16
N PHE A 79 -29.82 -3.07 9.14
CA PHE A 79 -28.59 -2.71 8.41
C PHE A 79 -28.85 -1.68 7.30
N GLY A 80 -30.03 -1.11 7.22
CA GLY A 80 -30.39 -0.11 6.23
C GLY A 80 -30.56 -0.65 4.81
N VAL A 81 -30.71 -1.97 4.64
CA VAL A 81 -30.90 -2.64 3.36
C VAL A 81 -32.22 -3.43 3.32
N LYS A 82 -32.77 -3.61 2.12
CA LYS A 82 -34.04 -4.30 1.89
C LYS A 82 -33.87 -5.70 1.32
N LYS A 83 -32.76 -5.97 0.62
CA LYS A 83 -32.49 -7.19 -0.14
C LYS A 83 -31.01 -7.52 -0.10
N GLY A 84 -30.66 -8.79 -0.12
CA GLY A 84 -29.29 -9.28 -0.22
C GLY A 84 -28.93 -10.27 0.88
N THR A 85 -27.76 -10.86 0.73
CA THR A 85 -27.19 -11.86 1.65
C THR A 85 -25.75 -11.52 1.98
N LEU A 86 -25.18 -12.17 2.98
CA LEU A 86 -23.75 -12.11 3.26
C LEU A 86 -23.10 -13.46 2.95
N LYS A 87 -21.92 -13.41 2.35
CA LYS A 87 -21.02 -14.55 2.19
C LYS A 87 -19.78 -14.34 3.04
N SER A 88 -19.42 -15.31 3.87
CA SER A 88 -18.17 -15.29 4.61
C SER A 88 -16.97 -15.44 3.66
N THR A 89 -15.97 -14.58 3.82
CA THR A 89 -14.74 -14.59 3.01
C THR A 89 -13.53 -15.05 3.81
N LYS A 90 -13.50 -14.72 5.13
CA LYS A 90 -12.36 -15.03 6.00
C LYS A 90 -12.82 -15.00 7.46
N THR A 91 -12.26 -15.87 8.28
CA THR A 91 -12.43 -15.84 9.74
C THR A 91 -11.06 -15.82 10.39
N LEU A 92 -10.83 -14.86 11.28
CA LEU A 92 -9.54 -14.67 11.97
C LEU A 92 -9.78 -14.66 13.47
N LYS A 93 -8.82 -15.21 14.21
CA LYS A 93 -8.76 -15.08 15.66
C LYS A 93 -7.54 -14.26 16.03
N ASP A 94 -7.72 -13.24 16.86
CA ASP A 94 -6.65 -12.37 17.29
C ASP A 94 -5.96 -12.87 18.57
N ASP A 95 -4.88 -12.20 18.97
CA ASP A 95 -4.09 -12.51 20.17
C ASP A 95 -4.82 -12.23 21.50
N LYS A 96 -5.91 -11.46 21.45
CA LYS A 96 -6.80 -11.24 22.61
C LYS A 96 -7.93 -12.27 22.68
N GLY A 97 -8.01 -13.17 21.70
CA GLY A 97 -8.99 -14.25 21.60
C GLY A 97 -10.31 -13.83 20.97
N LYS A 98 -10.42 -12.60 20.45
CA LYS A 98 -11.58 -12.16 19.66
C LYS A 98 -11.59 -12.86 18.30
N THR A 99 -12.78 -13.05 17.73
CA THR A 99 -12.96 -13.62 16.40
C THR A 99 -13.54 -12.58 15.46
N HIS A 100 -12.89 -12.40 14.30
CA HIS A 100 -13.28 -11.46 13.26
C HIS A 100 -13.81 -12.23 12.06
N TYR A 101 -15.08 -12.03 11.73
CA TYR A 101 -15.77 -12.64 10.59
C TYR A 101 -15.86 -11.62 9.46
N HIS A 102 -15.02 -11.76 8.45
CA HIS A 102 -15.05 -10.94 7.24
C HIS A 102 -16.10 -11.48 6.28
N THR A 103 -16.96 -10.62 5.79
CA THR A 103 -18.05 -11.00 4.88
C THR A 103 -18.11 -10.05 3.69
N ILE A 104 -18.71 -10.53 2.58
CA ILE A 104 -19.06 -9.71 1.43
C ILE A 104 -20.58 -9.73 1.24
N TYR A 105 -21.15 -8.55 0.99
CA TYR A 105 -22.55 -8.37 0.70
C TYR A 105 -22.83 -8.74 -0.75
N GLU A 106 -23.87 -9.53 -0.98
CA GLU A 106 -24.30 -10.01 -2.28
C GLU A 106 -25.74 -9.61 -2.57
N VAL A 107 -26.02 -9.21 -3.80
CA VAL A 107 -27.38 -9.03 -4.32
C VAL A 107 -27.58 -9.96 -5.51
N GLU A 108 -28.64 -10.77 -5.47
CA GLU A 108 -28.88 -11.84 -6.45
C GLU A 108 -27.75 -12.87 -6.57
N GLY A 109 -26.93 -13.04 -5.51
CA GLY A 109 -25.76 -13.91 -5.50
C GLY A 109 -24.56 -13.34 -6.26
N ILE A 110 -24.58 -12.04 -6.62
CA ILE A 110 -23.46 -11.31 -7.20
C ILE A 110 -22.86 -10.44 -6.10
N PRO A 111 -21.56 -10.56 -5.79
CA PRO A 111 -20.92 -9.76 -4.75
C PRO A 111 -20.89 -8.27 -5.14
N VAL A 112 -21.14 -7.40 -4.16
CA VAL A 112 -20.99 -5.96 -4.29
C VAL A 112 -19.54 -5.58 -3.98
N TYR A 113 -18.85 -4.93 -4.91
CA TYR A 113 -17.40 -4.70 -4.84
C TYR A 113 -16.95 -4.00 -3.56
N TYR A 114 -17.65 -2.94 -3.15
CA TYR A 114 -17.40 -2.22 -1.90
C TYR A 114 -18.25 -2.72 -0.72
N GLY A 115 -19.11 -3.71 -0.94
CA GLY A 115 -20.03 -4.21 0.07
C GLY A 115 -19.37 -5.20 1.03
N ARG A 116 -18.59 -4.72 2.00
CA ARG A 116 -17.89 -5.58 2.96
C ARG A 116 -18.24 -5.20 4.39
N ILE A 117 -18.44 -6.22 5.23
CA ILE A 117 -18.76 -6.04 6.64
C ILE A 117 -17.91 -7.01 7.47
N VAL A 118 -17.31 -6.47 8.53
CA VAL A 118 -16.58 -7.26 9.53
C VAL A 118 -17.39 -7.30 10.82
N PHE A 119 -17.67 -8.49 11.30
CA PHE A 119 -18.29 -8.74 12.60
C PHE A 119 -17.22 -9.25 13.54
N THR A 120 -17.09 -8.63 14.69
CA THR A 120 -16.13 -9.04 15.72
C THR A 120 -16.87 -9.55 16.94
N THR A 121 -16.46 -10.71 17.44
CA THR A 121 -16.97 -11.26 18.70
C THR A 121 -15.88 -11.32 19.75
N GLU A 122 -16.28 -11.24 21.01
CA GLU A 122 -15.42 -11.47 22.17
C GLU A 122 -14.98 -12.94 22.25
N LYS A 123 -14.04 -13.22 23.15
CA LYS A 123 -13.57 -14.57 23.46
C LYS A 123 -14.68 -15.52 23.86
N ASP A 124 -15.76 -15.03 24.49
CA ASP A 124 -16.94 -15.79 24.87
C ASP A 124 -18.00 -15.90 23.77
N SER A 125 -17.66 -15.48 22.55
CA SER A 125 -18.49 -15.43 21.34
C SER A 125 -19.59 -14.36 21.34
N THR A 126 -19.67 -13.47 22.34
CA THR A 126 -20.64 -12.36 22.32
C THR A 126 -20.23 -11.30 21.32
N MET A 127 -21.22 -10.60 20.71
CA MET A 127 -20.93 -9.56 19.73
C MET A 127 -20.20 -8.38 20.37
N ASP A 128 -19.09 -8.00 19.78
CA ASP A 128 -18.25 -6.87 20.18
C ASP A 128 -18.43 -5.65 19.28
N SER A 129 -18.29 -5.82 17.96
CA SER A 129 -18.48 -4.73 17.00
C SER A 129 -18.89 -5.23 15.62
N ILE A 130 -19.48 -4.33 14.83
CA ILE A 130 -19.82 -4.52 13.42
C ILE A 130 -19.37 -3.26 12.70
N ASN A 131 -18.56 -3.40 11.64
CA ASN A 131 -18.11 -2.27 10.85
C ASN A 131 -18.01 -2.63 9.37
N GLY A 132 -18.53 -1.76 8.51
CA GLY A 132 -18.51 -2.03 7.08
C GLY A 132 -19.37 -1.09 6.26
N ARG A 133 -19.70 -1.55 5.06
CA ARG A 133 -20.41 -0.76 4.06
C ARG A 133 -21.30 -1.64 3.18
N VAL A 134 -22.43 -1.11 2.77
CA VAL A 134 -23.30 -1.68 1.72
C VAL A 134 -23.74 -0.58 0.77
N ASP A 135 -23.97 -0.95 -0.50
CA ASP A 135 -24.52 -0.04 -1.52
C ASP A 135 -25.96 -0.43 -1.82
N THR A 136 -26.92 0.39 -1.35
CA THR A 136 -28.35 0.17 -1.55
C THR A 136 -28.82 0.45 -2.98
N VAL A 137 -27.96 1.06 -3.81
CA VAL A 137 -28.23 1.32 -5.23
C VAL A 137 -28.57 0.04 -6.01
N PHE A 138 -28.12 -1.13 -5.52
CA PHE A 138 -28.30 -2.41 -6.19
C PHE A 138 -29.62 -3.13 -5.84
N GLU A 139 -30.38 -2.65 -4.86
CA GLU A 139 -31.55 -3.35 -4.33
C GLU A 139 -32.69 -3.51 -5.34
N ASN A 140 -32.83 -2.57 -6.28
CA ASN A 140 -33.96 -2.52 -7.22
C ASN A 140 -33.61 -3.01 -8.64
N GLY A 141 -32.42 -3.58 -8.84
CA GLY A 141 -31.99 -4.09 -10.13
C GLY A 141 -32.39 -5.55 -10.37
N ASN A 142 -32.46 -5.92 -11.64
CA ASN A 142 -32.48 -7.32 -12.10
C ASN A 142 -31.11 -7.57 -12.75
N TRP A 143 -30.11 -7.77 -11.92
CA TRP A 143 -28.70 -7.71 -12.32
C TRP A 143 -28.28 -8.92 -13.14
N LYS A 144 -28.80 -10.10 -12.83
CA LYS A 144 -28.52 -11.32 -13.60
C LYS A 144 -28.96 -11.19 -15.06
N ASN A 145 -30.07 -10.52 -15.33
CA ASN A 145 -30.56 -10.32 -16.70
C ASN A 145 -29.73 -9.30 -17.50
N LYS A 146 -28.89 -8.51 -16.83
CA LYS A 146 -27.97 -7.56 -17.48
C LYS A 146 -26.66 -8.20 -17.91
N ILE A 147 -26.37 -9.43 -17.51
CA ILE A 147 -25.16 -10.15 -17.90
C ILE A 147 -25.39 -10.69 -19.32
N LYS A 148 -24.74 -10.06 -20.30
CA LYS A 148 -24.80 -10.43 -21.73
C LYS A 148 -23.49 -11.01 -22.24
N LEU A 149 -22.36 -10.57 -21.66
CA LEU A 149 -21.04 -11.05 -22.01
C LEU A 149 -20.68 -12.30 -21.23
N SER A 150 -19.89 -13.17 -21.84
CA SER A 150 -19.15 -14.21 -21.14
C SER A 150 -17.95 -13.62 -20.41
N LYS A 151 -17.37 -14.41 -19.51
CA LYS A 151 -16.10 -14.07 -18.83
C LYS A 151 -14.96 -13.91 -19.85
N GLU A 152 -14.92 -14.76 -20.84
CA GLU A 152 -13.93 -14.77 -21.93
C GLU A 152 -14.04 -13.52 -22.78
N ASP A 153 -15.28 -13.10 -23.14
CA ASP A 153 -15.51 -11.86 -23.87
C ASP A 153 -15.03 -10.63 -23.08
N ALA A 154 -15.28 -10.61 -21.77
CA ALA A 154 -14.83 -9.51 -20.92
C ALA A 154 -13.29 -9.42 -20.87
N ILE A 155 -12.60 -10.54 -20.82
CA ILE A 155 -11.12 -10.58 -20.90
C ILE A 155 -10.65 -10.00 -22.24
N VAL A 156 -11.28 -10.39 -23.35
CA VAL A 156 -10.94 -9.83 -24.68
C VAL A 156 -11.13 -8.32 -24.71
N LYS A 157 -12.22 -7.80 -24.13
CA LYS A 157 -12.48 -6.35 -24.04
C LYS A 157 -11.45 -5.63 -23.19
N ALA A 158 -11.08 -6.19 -22.04
CA ALA A 158 -10.06 -5.63 -21.17
C ALA A 158 -8.70 -5.56 -21.88
N LYS A 159 -8.30 -6.62 -22.58
CA LYS A 159 -7.06 -6.65 -23.40
C LYS A 159 -7.05 -5.55 -24.46
N ALA A 160 -8.14 -5.38 -25.18
CA ALA A 160 -8.24 -4.33 -26.20
C ALA A 160 -8.04 -2.92 -25.62
N ASP A 161 -8.50 -2.67 -24.39
CA ASP A 161 -8.35 -1.37 -23.71
C ASP A 161 -6.90 -1.06 -23.33
N ILE A 162 -6.14 -2.07 -22.94
CA ILE A 162 -4.69 -1.97 -22.68
C ILE A 162 -3.86 -2.26 -23.95
N LYS A 163 -4.37 -1.93 -25.13
CA LYS A 163 -3.72 -2.02 -26.46
C LYS A 163 -3.22 -3.43 -26.82
N ASN A 164 -3.87 -4.47 -26.31
CA ASN A 164 -3.47 -5.88 -26.49
C ASN A 164 -2.03 -6.13 -26.03
N GLU A 165 -1.55 -5.40 -25.03
CA GLU A 165 -0.32 -5.75 -24.36
C GLU A 165 -0.37 -7.23 -23.99
N LYS A 166 0.74 -7.90 -24.11
CA LYS A 166 0.82 -9.31 -23.69
C LYS A 166 0.46 -9.37 -22.22
N SER A 167 -0.55 -10.15 -21.90
CA SER A 167 -0.96 -10.42 -20.54
C SER A 167 -0.79 -11.92 -20.29
N ASN A 168 -0.21 -12.25 -19.16
CA ASN A 168 0.25 -13.60 -18.84
C ASN A 168 -0.72 -14.36 -17.95
N LYS A 169 -1.58 -13.64 -17.27
CA LYS A 169 -2.58 -14.23 -16.39
C LYS A 169 -3.77 -13.29 -16.26
N GLU A 170 -4.88 -13.69 -16.88
CA GLU A 170 -6.13 -13.00 -16.67
C GLU A 170 -7.01 -13.77 -15.71
N LYS A 171 -7.56 -13.05 -14.76
CA LYS A 171 -8.63 -13.53 -13.88
C LYS A 171 -9.80 -12.56 -14.01
N ALA A 172 -10.96 -13.05 -14.32
CA ALA A 172 -12.16 -12.24 -14.34
C ALA A 172 -13.17 -12.75 -13.29
N GLU A 173 -13.68 -11.83 -12.49
CA GLU A 173 -14.69 -12.11 -11.46
C GLU A 173 -15.85 -11.14 -11.61
N LEU A 174 -17.08 -11.64 -11.41
CA LEU A 174 -18.31 -10.84 -11.55
C LEU A 174 -18.58 -10.06 -10.26
N TYR A 175 -18.88 -8.76 -10.40
CA TYR A 175 -19.25 -7.86 -9.30
C TYR A 175 -20.40 -6.94 -9.68
N LEU A 176 -21.12 -6.46 -8.67
CA LEU A 176 -21.90 -5.23 -8.74
C LEU A 176 -20.99 -4.06 -8.33
N TYR A 177 -20.86 -3.07 -9.19
CA TYR A 177 -19.94 -1.96 -9.02
C TYR A 177 -20.66 -0.62 -9.13
N ASN A 178 -20.56 0.19 -8.08
CA ASN A 178 -21.08 1.55 -8.06
C ASN A 178 -19.93 2.50 -8.48
N PHE A 179 -20.07 3.10 -9.64
CA PHE A 179 -19.11 4.08 -10.15
C PHE A 179 -19.80 5.43 -10.30
N ASP A 180 -19.35 6.42 -9.52
CA ASP A 180 -19.89 7.78 -9.47
C ASP A 180 -21.44 7.82 -9.31
N GLY A 181 -21.96 7.00 -8.38
CA GLY A 181 -23.40 6.91 -8.09
C GLY A 181 -24.21 6.10 -9.11
N LYS A 182 -23.57 5.59 -10.16
CA LYS A 182 -24.21 4.77 -11.19
C LYS A 182 -23.88 3.30 -10.98
N PRO A 183 -24.90 2.43 -10.87
CA PRO A 183 -24.69 1.01 -10.65
C PRO A 183 -24.46 0.24 -11.95
N TYR A 184 -23.50 -0.67 -11.93
CA TYR A 184 -23.16 -1.57 -13.03
C TYR A 184 -23.07 -3.02 -12.54
N VAL A 185 -23.29 -3.97 -13.44
CA VAL A 185 -22.78 -5.33 -13.32
C VAL A 185 -21.53 -5.44 -14.18
N VAL A 186 -20.40 -5.80 -13.58
CA VAL A 186 -19.10 -5.78 -14.24
C VAL A 186 -18.35 -7.09 -14.07
N TYR A 187 -17.52 -7.43 -15.04
CA TYR A 187 -16.40 -8.31 -14.81
C TYR A 187 -15.19 -7.47 -14.37
N LEU A 188 -14.68 -7.70 -13.18
CA LEU A 188 -13.37 -7.23 -12.78
C LEU A 188 -12.33 -8.15 -13.39
N VAL A 189 -11.63 -7.67 -14.39
CA VAL A 189 -10.53 -8.39 -15.05
C VAL A 189 -9.22 -7.91 -14.45
N ASN A 190 -8.52 -8.81 -13.76
CA ASN A 190 -7.14 -8.58 -13.40
C ASN A 190 -6.26 -8.98 -14.56
N SER A 191 -5.38 -8.09 -15.01
CA SER A 191 -4.46 -8.31 -16.12
C SER A 191 -3.08 -7.78 -15.76
N ILE A 192 -2.06 -8.63 -15.84
CA ILE A 192 -0.67 -8.24 -15.60
C ILE A 192 -0.01 -8.08 -16.96
N THR A 193 0.51 -6.87 -17.22
CA THR A 193 1.07 -6.47 -18.51
C THR A 193 2.37 -5.69 -18.32
N ASP A 194 3.04 -5.35 -19.42
CA ASP A 194 4.27 -4.54 -19.42
C ASP A 194 4.06 -3.15 -18.79
N SER A 195 2.83 -2.64 -18.79
CA SER A 195 2.51 -1.34 -18.18
C SER A 195 2.04 -1.43 -16.72
N GLY A 196 1.91 -2.63 -16.16
CA GLY A 196 1.56 -2.84 -14.74
C GLY A 196 0.51 -3.92 -14.48
N ASN A 197 0.08 -3.97 -13.22
CA ASN A 197 -0.95 -4.89 -12.72
C ASN A 197 -2.31 -4.18 -12.72
N TRP A 198 -3.13 -4.45 -13.73
CA TRP A 198 -4.37 -3.74 -13.98
C TRP A 198 -5.60 -4.43 -13.39
N ASP A 199 -6.42 -3.67 -12.68
CA ASP A 199 -7.82 -3.98 -12.38
C ASP A 199 -8.71 -3.24 -13.38
N ILE A 200 -9.38 -3.95 -14.30
CA ILE A 200 -10.20 -3.40 -15.37
C ILE A 200 -11.65 -3.82 -15.17
N PHE A 201 -12.54 -2.85 -15.02
CA PHE A 201 -13.97 -3.07 -14.79
C PHE A 201 -14.72 -3.03 -16.12
N VAL A 202 -15.03 -4.19 -16.67
CA VAL A 202 -15.73 -4.35 -17.95
C VAL A 202 -17.23 -4.50 -17.69
N ASN A 203 -18.05 -3.60 -18.23
CA ASN A 203 -19.51 -3.70 -18.14
C ASN A 203 -19.98 -5.03 -18.76
N ALA A 204 -20.63 -5.87 -17.97
CA ALA A 204 -21.11 -7.18 -18.42
C ALA A 204 -22.31 -7.09 -19.36
N GLU A 205 -22.94 -5.92 -19.52
CA GLU A 205 -24.07 -5.69 -20.42
C GLU A 205 -23.65 -5.38 -21.85
N ASP A 206 -22.62 -4.54 -22.05
CA ASP A 206 -22.23 -4.02 -23.37
C ASP A 206 -20.71 -4.10 -23.67
N GLY A 207 -19.89 -4.49 -22.71
CA GLY A 207 -18.44 -4.61 -22.85
C GLY A 207 -17.67 -3.30 -22.80
N SER A 208 -18.30 -2.19 -22.44
CA SER A 208 -17.62 -0.92 -22.22
C SER A 208 -16.74 -0.98 -20.96
N ILE A 209 -15.63 -0.25 -20.98
CA ILE A 209 -14.78 -0.11 -19.79
C ILE A 209 -15.41 0.95 -18.87
N VAL A 210 -15.82 0.52 -17.68
CA VAL A 210 -16.40 1.40 -16.66
C VAL A 210 -15.31 2.14 -15.90
N ASN A 211 -14.24 1.45 -15.54
CA ASN A 211 -13.11 1.99 -14.81
C ASN A 211 -11.89 1.09 -14.92
N LYS A 212 -10.70 1.60 -14.61
CA LYS A 212 -9.48 0.81 -14.49
C LYS A 212 -8.49 1.44 -13.53
N PHE A 213 -7.66 0.60 -12.91
CA PHE A 213 -6.59 1.00 -11.99
C PHE A 213 -5.35 0.15 -12.24
N ASN A 214 -4.18 0.77 -12.06
CA ASN A 214 -2.91 0.05 -12.01
C ASN A 214 -2.56 -0.24 -10.53
N ASN A 215 -2.60 -1.50 -10.11
CA ASN A 215 -2.34 -1.92 -8.73
C ASN A 215 -0.85 -2.14 -8.42
N THR A 216 0.07 -1.71 -9.27
CA THR A 216 1.50 -1.75 -8.94
C THR A 216 1.82 -0.64 -7.94
N PRO A 217 2.16 -0.95 -6.69
CA PRO A 217 2.57 0.07 -5.73
C PRO A 217 3.88 0.71 -6.17
N THR A 218 4.00 2.00 -5.98
CA THR A 218 5.22 2.77 -6.23
C THR A 218 5.42 3.78 -5.12
N LEU A 219 6.67 4.15 -4.81
CA LEU A 219 6.97 5.14 -3.78
C LEU A 219 6.55 6.56 -4.18
N LEU A 220 6.55 6.85 -5.49
CA LEU A 220 6.23 8.16 -6.06
C LEU A 220 5.32 8.00 -7.28
N ASP A 221 4.45 8.98 -7.51
CA ASP A 221 3.71 9.09 -8.78
C ASP A 221 4.70 9.32 -9.93
N THR A 222 4.77 8.37 -10.86
CA THR A 222 5.80 8.29 -11.92
C THR A 222 5.65 9.32 -13.04
N LYS A 223 4.84 10.37 -12.89
CA LYS A 223 4.78 11.49 -13.85
C LYS A 223 6.05 12.35 -13.93
N SER A 224 7.17 11.92 -13.37
CA SER A 224 8.48 12.57 -13.53
C SER A 224 9.08 12.44 -14.95
N GLU A 225 8.40 11.80 -15.90
CA GLU A 225 8.90 11.62 -17.28
C GLU A 225 8.95 12.90 -18.15
N GLU A 226 8.39 14.02 -17.69
CA GLU A 226 8.42 15.30 -18.42
C GLU A 226 9.46 16.30 -17.90
N LEU A 227 10.59 15.85 -17.38
CA LEU A 227 11.68 16.75 -17.02
C LEU A 227 12.49 17.16 -18.26
N PRO A 228 12.81 18.46 -18.43
CA PRO A 228 13.57 18.95 -19.60
C PRO A 228 14.94 18.28 -19.80
N ASN A 229 15.48 17.62 -18.78
CA ASN A 229 16.77 16.93 -18.82
C ASN A 229 16.67 15.39 -18.97
N ALA A 230 15.48 14.79 -18.78
CA ALA A 230 15.29 13.34 -18.95
C ALA A 230 15.58 12.88 -20.38
N LYS A 231 15.30 13.74 -21.37
CA LYS A 231 15.58 13.46 -22.79
C LYS A 231 17.07 13.37 -23.09
N LYS A 232 17.90 14.21 -22.43
CA LYS A 232 19.36 14.20 -22.60
C LYS A 232 20.01 12.96 -21.98
N ILE A 233 19.44 12.46 -20.87
CA ILE A 233 19.92 11.24 -20.20
C ILE A 233 19.50 9.99 -20.99
N LYS A 234 18.33 10.00 -21.65
CA LYS A 234 17.92 8.91 -22.56
C LYS A 234 18.84 8.79 -23.78
N ASP A 235 19.19 9.91 -24.39
CA ASP A 235 20.04 9.92 -25.61
C ASP A 235 21.49 9.44 -25.34
N GLU A 236 22.02 9.62 -24.12
CA GLU A 236 23.34 9.10 -23.72
C GLU A 236 23.34 7.62 -23.30
N ALA A 237 22.17 7.04 -22.99
CA ALA A 237 22.02 5.63 -22.58
C ALA A 237 21.89 4.66 -23.77
N GLU A 238 21.39 5.12 -24.92
CA GLU A 238 21.18 4.27 -26.12
C GLU A 238 22.48 3.93 -26.87
N GLU A 239 23.60 4.63 -26.63
CA GLU A 239 24.87 4.41 -27.37
C GLU A 239 25.74 3.24 -26.83
N ASN A 240 25.38 2.54 -25.74
CA ASN A 240 26.25 1.52 -25.12
C ASN A 240 25.65 0.11 -25.03
N GLU A 241 24.67 -0.27 -25.86
CA GLU A 241 24.20 -1.65 -25.92
C GLU A 241 25.12 -2.57 -26.74
N THR A 242 26.18 -3.08 -26.10
CA THR A 242 26.81 -4.31 -26.56
C THR A 242 26.35 -5.50 -25.70
N LYS A 243 25.49 -6.31 -26.29
CA LYS A 243 25.01 -7.58 -25.71
C LYS A 243 26.17 -8.45 -25.25
N LYS A 244 26.34 -8.61 -23.94
CA LYS A 244 27.06 -9.73 -23.35
C LYS A 244 26.07 -10.71 -22.75
N THR A 245 25.70 -11.70 -23.53
CA THR A 245 25.07 -12.93 -23.01
C THR A 245 26.15 -13.75 -22.30
N ASN A 246 26.29 -13.53 -21.01
CA ASN A 246 27.04 -14.46 -20.17
C ASN A 246 26.05 -15.44 -19.56
N ASN A 247 26.18 -16.73 -19.91
CA ASN A 247 25.59 -17.83 -19.17
C ASN A 247 26.21 -17.88 -17.77
N VAL A 248 25.63 -17.16 -16.84
CA VAL A 248 25.96 -17.27 -15.42
C VAL A 248 25.01 -18.30 -14.83
N ASN A 249 25.55 -19.39 -14.33
CA ASN A 249 24.81 -20.29 -13.42
C ASN A 249 24.51 -19.47 -12.16
N SER A 250 23.34 -18.80 -12.09
CA SER A 250 22.93 -18.01 -10.95
C SER A 250 22.74 -18.94 -9.74
N VAL A 251 23.47 -18.65 -8.66
CA VAL A 251 23.27 -19.32 -7.37
C VAL A 251 22.06 -18.66 -6.71
N THR A 252 20.89 -19.28 -6.87
CA THR A 252 19.61 -18.75 -6.38
C THR A 252 19.31 -19.10 -4.92
N ASP A 253 19.88 -20.17 -4.41
CA ASP A 253 19.87 -20.52 -2.98
C ASP A 253 21.19 -21.19 -2.59
N VAL A 254 21.72 -20.82 -1.43
CA VAL A 254 22.97 -21.37 -0.87
C VAL A 254 22.64 -22.01 0.47
N GLN A 255 22.89 -23.32 0.54
CA GLN A 255 22.90 -24.01 1.81
C GLN A 255 24.23 -23.72 2.51
N GLY A 256 24.20 -23.29 3.76
CA GLY A 256 25.43 -22.93 4.46
C GLY A 256 25.22 -22.61 5.95
N GLN A 257 26.33 -22.29 6.61
CA GLN A 257 26.34 -22.00 8.03
C GLN A 257 26.09 -20.49 8.28
N SER A 258 25.30 -20.18 9.31
CA SER A 258 25.15 -18.81 9.80
C SER A 258 26.44 -18.35 10.44
N VAL A 259 26.96 -17.22 9.99
CA VAL A 259 28.20 -16.61 10.49
C VAL A 259 27.99 -15.09 10.68
N LYS A 260 28.93 -14.46 11.39
CA LYS A 260 28.95 -12.99 11.54
C LYS A 260 29.96 -12.39 10.57
N GLY A 261 29.66 -11.17 10.13
CA GLY A 261 30.54 -10.35 9.32
C GLY A 261 30.40 -8.87 9.65
N VAL A 262 31.07 -8.05 8.85
CA VAL A 262 31.03 -6.59 8.94
C VAL A 262 30.55 -6.06 7.60
N GLY A 263 29.65 -5.10 7.62
CA GLY A 263 29.21 -4.37 6.44
C GLY A 263 29.37 -2.87 6.65
N ARG A 264 29.60 -2.11 5.55
CA ARG A 264 29.61 -0.67 5.56
C ARG A 264 28.31 -0.13 5.01
N THR A 265 27.63 0.67 5.81
CA THR A 265 26.40 1.38 5.45
C THR A 265 26.68 2.84 5.12
N SER A 266 25.81 3.47 4.32
CA SER A 266 25.92 4.89 3.95
C SER A 266 25.82 5.82 5.16
N LEU A 267 24.97 5.50 6.14
CA LEU A 267 24.64 6.42 7.23
C LEU A 267 25.31 6.09 8.55
N ASN A 268 25.58 4.80 8.82
CA ASN A 268 26.02 4.35 10.14
C ASN A 268 27.45 3.79 10.13
N GLY A 269 28.18 3.88 9.01
CA GLY A 269 29.53 3.34 8.88
C GLY A 269 29.54 1.81 8.99
N LEU A 270 30.51 1.28 9.73
CA LEU A 270 30.67 -0.17 9.91
C LEU A 270 29.66 -0.74 10.90
N VAL A 271 28.98 -1.79 10.48
CA VAL A 271 27.96 -2.51 11.29
C VAL A 271 28.20 -4.02 11.26
N ASN A 272 27.81 -4.70 12.33
CA ASN A 272 27.79 -6.16 12.34
C ASN A 272 26.60 -6.67 11.56
N ILE A 273 26.82 -7.69 10.72
CA ILE A 273 25.78 -8.31 9.89
C ILE A 273 25.76 -9.82 10.08
N ASP A 274 24.57 -10.40 9.95
CA ASP A 274 24.37 -11.86 9.89
C ASP A 274 24.55 -12.31 8.44
N LEU A 275 25.33 -13.37 8.23
CA LEU A 275 25.69 -13.88 6.91
C LEU A 275 25.47 -15.39 6.85
N THR A 276 25.44 -15.92 5.64
CA THR A 276 25.56 -17.36 5.38
C THR A 276 26.88 -17.64 4.68
N TYR A 277 27.71 -18.56 5.24
CA TYR A 277 28.90 -19.08 4.56
C TYR A 277 28.57 -20.41 3.89
N GLY A 278 28.80 -20.50 2.61
CA GLY A 278 28.56 -21.68 1.80
C GLY A 278 29.32 -21.61 0.47
N ASN A 279 29.63 -22.72 -0.14
CA ASN A 279 30.33 -22.78 -1.43
C ASN A 279 31.62 -21.93 -1.49
N GLY A 280 32.31 -21.75 -0.36
CA GLY A 280 33.56 -20.96 -0.27
C GLY A 280 33.36 -19.43 -0.29
N ARG A 281 32.13 -18.93 -0.15
CA ARG A 281 31.80 -17.49 -0.15
C ARG A 281 30.88 -17.13 1.01
N TYR A 282 30.81 -15.85 1.33
CA TYR A 282 29.91 -15.24 2.29
C TYR A 282 28.78 -14.52 1.54
N TYR A 283 27.54 -14.68 2.01
CA TYR A 283 26.35 -14.17 1.34
C TYR A 283 25.54 -13.27 2.26
N LEU A 284 24.97 -12.18 1.71
CA LEU A 284 23.93 -11.39 2.38
C LEU A 284 22.62 -12.19 2.42
N LYS A 285 22.66 -13.24 3.22
CA LYS A 285 21.58 -14.17 3.53
C LYS A 285 21.55 -14.43 5.03
N ASP A 286 20.39 -14.16 5.65
CA ASP A 286 20.14 -14.46 7.06
C ASP A 286 19.22 -15.69 7.18
N ASN A 287 19.76 -16.79 7.61
CA ASN A 287 19.00 -18.03 7.78
C ASN A 287 17.96 -17.94 8.91
N ASN A 288 18.18 -17.09 9.93
CA ASN A 288 17.29 -16.97 11.09
C ASN A 288 16.05 -16.13 10.76
N ARG A 289 16.26 -14.97 10.09
CA ARG A 289 15.18 -14.09 9.62
C ARG A 289 14.62 -14.53 8.28
N LYS A 290 15.31 -15.43 7.57
CA LYS A 290 15.02 -15.86 6.19
C LYS A 290 15.03 -14.66 5.23
N ILE A 291 16.02 -13.78 5.38
CA ILE A 291 16.26 -12.64 4.51
C ILE A 291 17.26 -13.03 3.42
N TYR A 292 16.94 -12.67 2.19
CA TYR A 292 17.77 -12.91 1.01
C TYR A 292 17.90 -11.61 0.24
N LEU A 293 19.13 -11.20 -0.06
CA LEU A 293 19.37 -10.02 -0.89
C LEU A 293 20.03 -10.42 -2.21
N TYR A 294 19.40 -10.01 -3.30
CA TYR A 294 19.86 -10.27 -4.65
C TYR A 294 20.28 -8.98 -5.35
N ASP A 295 21.25 -9.07 -6.24
CA ASP A 295 21.72 -8.01 -7.11
C ASP A 295 21.22 -8.23 -8.54
N LEU A 296 20.58 -7.21 -9.12
CA LEU A 296 20.09 -7.20 -10.51
C LEU A 296 21.06 -6.49 -11.47
N LYS A 297 22.15 -5.90 -10.95
CA LYS A 297 23.24 -5.30 -11.73
C LYS A 297 22.77 -4.21 -12.72
N ASN A 298 21.65 -3.54 -12.40
CA ASN A 298 20.97 -2.58 -13.28
C ASN A 298 20.60 -3.16 -14.68
N GLN A 299 20.37 -4.48 -14.75
CA GLN A 299 20.04 -5.20 -15.99
C GLN A 299 18.59 -5.69 -16.07
N VAL A 300 17.80 -5.43 -15.03
CA VAL A 300 16.37 -5.78 -14.96
C VAL A 300 15.59 -4.51 -14.61
N ASP A 301 14.57 -4.21 -15.38
CA ASP A 301 13.64 -3.10 -15.17
C ASP A 301 12.19 -3.57 -15.07
N LEU A 302 11.23 -2.64 -15.00
CA LEU A 302 9.80 -2.95 -14.91
C LEU A 302 9.31 -3.74 -16.14
N LYS A 303 9.83 -3.45 -17.31
CA LYS A 303 9.47 -4.18 -18.53
C LYS A 303 9.94 -5.62 -18.45
N ASP A 304 11.18 -5.85 -18.01
CA ASP A 304 11.70 -7.21 -17.82
C ASP A 304 10.85 -8.01 -16.81
N LEU A 305 10.45 -7.40 -15.66
CA LEU A 305 9.58 -8.09 -14.71
C LEU A 305 8.27 -8.54 -15.35
N ASN A 306 7.73 -7.75 -16.25
CA ASN A 306 6.52 -8.09 -16.97
C ASN A 306 6.77 -9.18 -18.02
N ASP A 307 7.86 -9.09 -18.77
CA ASP A 307 8.26 -10.11 -19.77
C ASP A 307 8.51 -11.49 -19.11
N PHE A 308 8.94 -11.53 -17.85
CA PHE A 308 9.17 -12.79 -17.12
C PHE A 308 7.89 -13.57 -16.86
N TYR A 309 6.74 -12.92 -16.80
CA TYR A 309 5.45 -13.61 -16.72
C TYR A 309 5.16 -14.48 -17.94
N ASP A 310 5.71 -14.11 -19.12
CA ASP A 310 5.57 -14.85 -20.39
C ASP A 310 6.51 -16.04 -20.52
N SER A 311 7.42 -16.25 -19.57
CA SER A 311 8.43 -17.30 -19.72
C SER A 311 7.80 -18.70 -19.69
N PRO A 312 7.89 -19.49 -20.79
CA PRO A 312 7.32 -20.83 -20.85
C PRO A 312 8.09 -21.87 -20.01
N LYS A 313 9.22 -21.48 -19.41
CA LYS A 313 10.13 -22.38 -18.68
C LYS A 313 10.16 -22.05 -17.19
N GLY A 314 9.11 -22.39 -16.43
CA GLY A 314 9.19 -22.41 -14.98
C GLY A 314 8.54 -21.25 -14.21
N GLY A 315 7.96 -20.27 -14.90
CA GLY A 315 7.23 -19.15 -14.29
C GLY A 315 8.11 -17.92 -13.98
N HIS A 316 7.44 -16.81 -13.69
CA HIS A 316 8.05 -15.48 -13.51
C HIS A 316 9.16 -15.42 -12.43
N ASN A 317 8.96 -16.12 -11.31
CA ASN A 317 9.97 -16.15 -10.24
C ASN A 317 11.28 -16.82 -10.68
N GLU A 318 11.23 -17.86 -11.49
CA GLU A 318 12.44 -18.54 -11.96
C GLU A 318 13.26 -17.65 -12.91
N GLU A 319 12.60 -16.88 -13.78
CA GLU A 319 13.30 -15.98 -14.69
C GLU A 319 13.94 -14.80 -13.93
N LEU A 320 13.24 -14.20 -12.97
CA LEU A 320 13.81 -13.19 -12.10
C LEU A 320 15.04 -13.74 -11.35
N MET A 321 14.92 -14.94 -10.76
CA MET A 321 16.03 -15.57 -10.04
C MET A 321 17.21 -15.88 -10.98
N ARG A 322 16.96 -16.25 -12.25
CA ARG A 322 18.00 -16.49 -13.25
C ARG A 322 18.75 -15.21 -13.63
N ARG A 323 18.08 -14.04 -13.60
CA ARG A 323 18.65 -12.72 -13.90
C ARG A 323 19.28 -12.05 -12.69
N SER A 324 19.14 -12.61 -11.52
CA SER A 324 19.66 -12.08 -10.26
C SER A 324 20.81 -12.93 -9.73
N GLU A 325 21.62 -12.35 -8.86
CA GLU A 325 22.69 -13.03 -8.14
C GLU A 325 22.58 -12.74 -6.65
N LEU A 326 22.61 -13.79 -5.81
CA LEU A 326 22.66 -13.61 -4.37
C LEU A 326 23.94 -12.85 -3.99
N VAL A 327 23.80 -11.68 -3.37
CA VAL A 327 24.94 -10.80 -3.04
C VAL A 327 25.95 -11.55 -2.18
N SER A 328 27.22 -11.56 -2.63
CA SER A 328 28.27 -12.36 -1.96
C SER A 328 29.63 -11.69 -2.00
N ASN A 329 30.50 -12.10 -1.07
CA ASN A 329 31.90 -11.70 -1.04
C ASN A 329 32.81 -12.93 -0.75
N SER A 330 34.08 -12.83 -1.11
CA SER A 330 35.11 -13.85 -0.84
C SER A 330 35.48 -13.92 0.64
N ASN A 331 35.25 -12.86 1.40
CA ASN A 331 35.44 -12.80 2.85
C ASN A 331 34.18 -12.25 3.54
N ASN A 332 34.17 -12.19 4.86
CA ASN A 332 33.03 -11.75 5.65
C ASN A 332 32.94 -10.21 5.86
N ASN A 333 33.67 -9.42 5.07
CA ASN A 333 33.70 -7.96 5.13
C ASN A 333 33.07 -7.39 3.84
N PHE A 334 31.86 -6.82 3.93
CA PHE A 334 31.14 -6.15 2.86
C PHE A 334 31.34 -4.63 3.01
N VAL A 335 32.52 -4.13 2.67
CA VAL A 335 32.94 -2.74 2.96
C VAL A 335 33.30 -1.94 1.71
N ASP A 336 33.34 -2.57 0.54
CA ASP A 336 33.67 -1.93 -0.72
C ASP A 336 32.56 -0.97 -1.18
N ASP A 337 32.92 0.06 -1.96
CA ASP A 337 31.98 1.12 -2.34
C ASP A 337 30.77 0.60 -3.13
N ASP A 338 30.97 -0.38 -3.98
CA ASP A 338 29.93 -1.04 -4.78
C ASP A 338 28.99 -1.94 -3.96
N GLN A 339 29.32 -2.24 -2.69
CA GLN A 339 28.52 -3.08 -1.81
C GLN A 339 27.67 -2.27 -0.82
N VAL A 340 27.91 -0.97 -0.70
CA VAL A 340 27.25 -0.13 0.31
C VAL A 340 25.74 -0.16 0.19
N ASN A 341 25.19 0.01 -1.03
CA ASN A 341 23.75 -0.05 -1.24
C ASN A 341 23.15 -1.41 -0.87
N SER A 342 23.87 -2.48 -1.16
CA SER A 342 23.46 -3.84 -0.76
C SER A 342 23.46 -4.02 0.75
N VAL A 343 24.48 -3.49 1.44
CA VAL A 343 24.54 -3.56 2.92
C VAL A 343 23.44 -2.70 3.56
N ASP A 344 23.16 -1.51 3.01
CA ASP A 344 22.06 -0.65 3.45
C ASP A 344 20.70 -1.39 3.36
N ALA A 345 20.38 -1.95 2.17
CA ALA A 345 19.16 -2.72 1.98
C ALA A 345 19.05 -3.87 2.97
N TYR A 346 20.10 -4.68 3.06
CA TYR A 346 20.12 -5.87 3.90
C TYR A 346 19.93 -5.57 5.39
N THR A 347 20.65 -4.56 5.90
CA THR A 347 20.58 -4.18 7.32
C THR A 347 19.24 -3.53 7.65
N ASN A 348 18.68 -2.73 6.74
CA ASN A 348 17.39 -2.07 6.95
C ASN A 348 16.22 -3.05 6.82
N MET A 349 16.31 -4.06 5.93
CA MET A 349 15.38 -5.20 5.91
C MET A 349 15.40 -5.98 7.23
N ALA A 350 16.59 -6.23 7.79
CA ALA A 350 16.73 -6.94 9.07
C ALA A 350 16.11 -6.13 10.23
N LYS A 351 16.36 -4.81 10.29
CA LYS A 351 15.76 -3.92 11.31
C LYS A 351 14.24 -3.89 11.21
N SER A 352 13.71 -3.79 9.98
CA SER A 352 12.26 -3.78 9.72
C SER A 352 11.62 -5.11 10.13
N TYR A 353 12.23 -6.24 9.78
CA TYR A 353 11.79 -7.56 10.22
C TYR A 353 11.78 -7.67 11.74
N ASP A 354 12.87 -7.23 12.40
CA ASP A 354 13.01 -7.29 13.86
C ASP A 354 11.98 -6.42 14.57
N TYR A 355 11.62 -5.28 14.02
CA TYR A 355 10.53 -4.46 14.55
C TYR A 355 9.20 -5.21 14.53
N TYR A 356 8.81 -5.78 13.39
CA TYR A 356 7.58 -6.58 13.30
C TYR A 356 7.61 -7.78 14.22
N LYS A 357 8.74 -8.47 14.34
CA LYS A 357 8.91 -9.64 15.20
C LYS A 357 8.83 -9.29 16.68
N ASN A 358 9.61 -8.30 17.12
CA ASN A 358 9.84 -8.03 18.54
C ASN A 358 8.80 -7.08 19.14
N LYS A 359 8.32 -6.08 18.36
CA LYS A 359 7.34 -5.09 18.83
C LYS A 359 5.90 -5.51 18.60
N LEU A 360 5.66 -6.28 17.52
CA LEU A 360 4.31 -6.64 17.06
C LEU A 360 4.04 -8.14 17.07
N SER A 361 5.03 -8.95 17.51
CA SER A 361 4.95 -10.42 17.57
C SER A 361 4.60 -11.09 16.24
N ARG A 362 4.93 -10.42 15.11
CA ARG A 362 4.65 -10.91 13.76
C ARG A 362 5.82 -11.76 13.24
N ASN A 363 5.52 -12.96 12.77
CA ASN A 363 6.50 -13.87 12.19
C ASN A 363 6.57 -13.69 10.66
N SER A 364 7.43 -12.74 10.20
CA SER A 364 7.58 -12.36 8.80
C SER A 364 6.32 -11.69 8.21
N LEU A 365 6.30 -11.45 6.88
CA LEU A 365 5.26 -10.68 6.20
C LEU A 365 3.89 -11.36 6.22
N ASP A 366 3.85 -12.69 6.17
CA ASP A 366 2.63 -13.50 6.18
C ASP A 366 2.20 -13.96 7.59
N ASN A 367 2.96 -13.60 8.62
CA ASN A 367 2.83 -14.10 9.98
C ASN A 367 3.01 -15.63 10.12
N LYS A 368 3.67 -16.29 9.15
CA LYS A 368 3.92 -17.73 9.10
C LYS A 368 5.39 -18.08 8.83
N GLY A 369 6.24 -17.04 8.67
CA GLY A 369 7.68 -17.20 8.48
C GLY A 369 8.08 -17.37 7.02
N MET A 370 7.40 -16.68 6.09
CA MET A 370 7.82 -16.62 4.69
C MET A 370 9.20 -15.99 4.53
N ASN A 371 9.86 -16.28 3.43
CA ASN A 371 11.13 -15.67 3.05
C ASN A 371 10.92 -14.19 2.72
N VAL A 372 11.84 -13.33 3.15
CA VAL A 372 11.87 -11.90 2.83
C VAL A 372 12.95 -11.69 1.77
N LYS A 373 12.54 -11.32 0.56
CA LYS A 373 13.46 -11.12 -0.57
C LYS A 373 13.54 -9.64 -0.91
N GLY A 374 14.76 -9.15 -1.11
CA GLY A 374 15.05 -7.83 -1.63
C GLY A 374 15.93 -7.92 -2.86
N PHE A 375 15.71 -7.02 -3.81
CA PHE A 375 16.50 -6.88 -5.02
C PHE A 375 17.04 -5.46 -5.11
N VAL A 376 18.37 -5.32 -5.18
CA VAL A 376 19.05 -4.03 -5.34
C VAL A 376 19.52 -3.85 -6.77
N HIS A 377 19.93 -2.63 -7.11
CA HIS A 377 20.36 -2.24 -8.45
C HIS A 377 19.30 -2.58 -9.50
N PHE A 378 18.04 -2.24 -9.17
CA PHE A 378 16.90 -2.41 -10.08
C PHE A 378 16.78 -1.20 -10.99
N GLY A 379 16.71 -1.45 -12.31
CA GLY A 379 16.68 -0.41 -13.32
C GLY A 379 17.99 0.39 -13.39
N LYS A 380 18.06 1.31 -14.34
CA LYS A 380 19.19 2.22 -14.48
C LYS A 380 18.77 3.62 -14.12
N ASN A 381 19.47 4.25 -13.15
CA ASN A 381 19.12 5.57 -12.63
C ASN A 381 17.65 5.68 -12.16
N LEU A 382 17.12 4.61 -11.57
CA LEU A 382 15.73 4.58 -11.11
C LEU A 382 15.62 5.21 -9.72
N GLY A 383 14.95 6.37 -9.65
CA GLY A 383 14.59 7.05 -8.40
C GLY A 383 13.29 6.48 -7.82
N ASN A 384 13.24 5.16 -7.56
CA ASN A 384 12.05 4.51 -6.99
C ASN A 384 12.43 3.27 -6.17
N ALA A 385 11.54 2.90 -5.24
CA ALA A 385 11.50 1.61 -4.56
C ALA A 385 10.06 1.12 -4.55
N PHE A 386 9.84 -0.19 -4.52
CA PHE A 386 8.49 -0.74 -4.53
C PHE A 386 8.44 -2.20 -4.09
N TRP A 387 7.30 -2.58 -3.51
CA TRP A 387 6.91 -3.95 -3.26
C TRP A 387 6.14 -4.51 -4.45
N VAL A 388 6.47 -5.72 -4.90
CA VAL A 388 5.67 -6.43 -5.92
C VAL A 388 5.08 -7.71 -5.33
N GLY A 389 3.78 -7.70 -5.12
CA GLY A 389 3.06 -8.80 -4.47
C GLY A 389 3.13 -10.12 -5.25
N GLU A 390 3.21 -10.08 -6.57
CA GLU A 390 3.33 -11.25 -7.43
C GLU A 390 4.68 -11.98 -7.25
N TYR A 391 5.72 -11.24 -6.87
CA TYR A 391 7.06 -11.77 -6.59
C TYR A 391 7.31 -12.00 -5.10
N ASP A 392 6.41 -11.53 -4.23
CA ASP A 392 6.63 -11.47 -2.78
C ASP A 392 7.99 -10.84 -2.44
N SER A 393 8.30 -9.69 -3.05
CA SER A 393 9.65 -9.12 -3.02
C SER A 393 9.66 -7.60 -3.09
N MET A 394 10.71 -7.01 -2.52
CA MET A 394 11.03 -5.59 -2.59
C MET A 394 12.10 -5.34 -3.66
N PHE A 395 11.96 -4.21 -4.36
CA PHE A 395 12.92 -3.76 -5.38
C PHE A 395 13.37 -2.36 -5.06
N PHE A 396 14.69 -2.11 -5.16
CA PHE A 396 15.32 -0.84 -4.83
C PHE A 396 16.15 -0.34 -6.01
N GLY A 397 15.81 0.84 -6.52
CA GLY A 397 16.63 1.58 -7.46
C GLY A 397 17.76 2.35 -6.75
N ASP A 398 18.78 2.71 -7.52
CA ASP A 398 19.97 3.42 -7.02
C ASP A 398 19.76 4.95 -6.94
N GLY A 399 18.53 5.41 -7.19
CA GLY A 399 18.25 6.84 -7.32
C GLY A 399 18.59 7.39 -8.71
N ASP A 400 18.06 8.58 -9.00
CA ASP A 400 18.35 9.31 -10.24
C ASP A 400 19.51 10.32 -10.08
N GLY A 401 20.01 10.49 -8.84
CA GLY A 401 21.06 11.45 -8.49
C GLY A 401 20.62 12.92 -8.59
N VAL A 402 19.34 13.18 -8.87
CA VAL A 402 18.76 14.53 -9.03
C VAL A 402 17.77 14.84 -7.91
N ILE A 403 16.81 13.93 -7.69
CA ILE A 403 15.75 14.05 -6.67
C ILE A 403 15.98 13.01 -5.58
N LEU A 404 16.47 11.85 -5.97
CA LEU A 404 16.70 10.72 -5.07
C LEU A 404 18.12 10.18 -5.22
N SER A 405 18.75 9.94 -4.10
CA SER A 405 19.93 9.08 -3.96
C SER A 405 19.48 7.64 -3.66
N PRO A 406 20.38 6.65 -3.55
CA PRO A 406 19.98 5.26 -3.32
C PRO A 406 18.95 5.11 -2.19
N LEU A 407 17.80 4.50 -2.50
CA LEU A 407 16.63 4.50 -1.61
C LEU A 407 16.79 3.52 -0.45
N ALA A 408 17.52 2.43 -0.65
CA ALA A 408 17.70 1.39 0.35
C ALA A 408 18.43 1.86 1.62
N LYS A 409 19.12 3.03 1.59
CA LYS A 409 19.78 3.59 2.78
C LYS A 409 18.80 4.20 3.78
N ALA A 410 17.60 4.60 3.35
CA ALA A 410 16.55 5.17 4.19
C ALA A 410 15.75 4.05 4.88
N LEU A 411 15.84 3.95 6.21
CA LEU A 411 15.22 2.86 6.97
C LEU A 411 13.69 2.93 6.91
N ASP A 412 13.12 4.11 6.94
CA ASP A 412 11.68 4.34 6.81
C ASP A 412 11.15 3.89 5.44
N ILE A 413 11.91 4.10 4.35
CA ILE A 413 11.55 3.63 3.00
C ILE A 413 11.57 2.10 2.93
N VAL A 414 12.63 1.45 3.44
CA VAL A 414 12.67 -0.02 3.48
C VAL A 414 11.55 -0.57 4.37
N GLY A 415 11.24 0.09 5.48
CA GLY A 415 10.12 -0.23 6.35
C GLY A 415 8.76 -0.03 5.65
N HIS A 416 8.61 1.00 4.84
CA HIS A 416 7.44 1.30 4.02
C HIS A 416 7.19 0.16 3.01
N GLU A 417 8.19 -0.21 2.22
CA GLU A 417 8.06 -1.27 1.22
C GLU A 417 7.75 -2.64 1.85
N LEU A 418 8.41 -2.96 2.96
CA LEU A 418 8.12 -4.19 3.69
C LEU A 418 6.68 -4.20 4.24
N SER A 419 6.13 -3.03 4.58
CA SER A 419 4.77 -2.90 5.10
C SER A 419 3.69 -3.10 4.03
N HIS A 420 3.97 -2.81 2.76
CA HIS A 420 3.11 -3.25 1.65
C HIS A 420 2.99 -4.78 1.61
N GLY A 421 4.10 -5.50 1.82
CA GLY A 421 4.09 -6.95 1.94
C GLY A 421 3.27 -7.45 3.13
N VAL A 422 3.30 -6.74 4.26
CA VAL A 422 2.42 -7.03 5.41
C VAL A 422 0.96 -6.80 5.05
N THR A 423 0.62 -5.67 4.40
CA THR A 423 -0.75 -5.34 3.98
C THR A 423 -1.30 -6.38 3.00
N ASN A 424 -0.51 -6.82 2.02
CA ASN A 424 -0.91 -7.87 1.07
C ASN A 424 -1.30 -9.18 1.78
N ASN A 425 -0.59 -9.53 2.86
CA ASN A 425 -0.83 -10.73 3.64
C ASN A 425 -1.83 -10.54 4.80
N ALA A 426 -2.37 -9.34 5.00
CA ALA A 426 -3.32 -9.01 6.06
C ALA A 426 -4.68 -8.58 5.50
N SER A 427 -4.95 -7.29 5.39
CA SER A 427 -6.18 -6.73 4.85
C SER A 427 -6.28 -6.85 3.32
N ASN A 428 -5.14 -6.84 2.64
CA ASN A 428 -5.02 -6.81 1.18
C ASN A 428 -5.78 -5.61 0.57
N LEU A 429 -5.56 -4.42 1.14
CA LEU A 429 -6.17 -3.16 0.68
C LEU A 429 -5.96 -2.98 -0.83
N LYS A 430 -7.04 -2.73 -1.55
CA LYS A 430 -6.99 -2.40 -2.98
C LYS A 430 -6.27 -1.08 -3.19
N TYR A 431 -5.33 -1.05 -4.15
CA TYR A 431 -4.46 0.08 -4.39
C TYR A 431 -5.14 1.15 -5.24
N GLN A 432 -6.27 1.68 -4.72
CA GLN A 432 -7.09 2.68 -5.40
C GLN A 432 -7.87 3.56 -4.41
N LYS A 433 -8.02 4.85 -4.73
CA LYS A 433 -8.80 5.82 -3.96
C LYS A 433 -8.44 5.77 -2.47
N GLU A 434 -9.43 5.85 -1.56
CA GLU A 434 -9.18 5.85 -0.11
C GLU A 434 -8.52 4.56 0.39
N SER A 435 -8.86 3.38 -0.15
CA SER A 435 -8.22 2.13 0.27
C SER A 435 -6.75 2.08 -0.14
N GLY A 436 -6.40 2.62 -1.30
CA GLY A 436 -5.01 2.74 -1.75
C GLY A 436 -4.25 3.81 -0.95
N ALA A 437 -4.87 4.96 -0.71
CA ALA A 437 -4.29 6.00 0.13
C ALA A 437 -4.07 5.52 1.59
N LEU A 438 -4.95 4.65 2.09
CA LEU A 438 -4.77 4.00 3.38
C LEU A 438 -3.64 2.95 3.37
N ASN A 439 -3.43 2.25 2.25
CA ASN A 439 -2.30 1.33 2.06
C ASN A 439 -0.97 2.09 2.12
N GLU A 440 -0.87 3.22 1.41
CA GLU A 440 0.28 4.13 1.44
C GLU A 440 0.52 4.70 2.83
N SER A 441 -0.53 5.22 3.47
CA SER A 441 -0.41 5.77 4.81
C SER A 441 -0.01 4.72 5.85
N PHE A 442 -0.55 3.51 5.77
CA PHE A 442 -0.12 2.42 6.67
C PHE A 442 1.37 2.13 6.51
N SER A 443 1.87 2.13 5.28
CA SER A 443 3.30 1.91 4.99
C SER A 443 4.16 3.05 5.55
N ASP A 444 3.76 4.32 5.39
CA ASP A 444 4.43 5.48 5.99
C ASP A 444 4.41 5.45 7.53
N ILE A 445 3.27 5.11 8.13
CA ILE A 445 3.10 4.96 9.59
C ILE A 445 4.07 3.91 10.14
N MET A 446 4.17 2.78 9.46
CA MET A 446 5.07 1.69 9.89
C MET A 446 6.53 2.03 9.63
N GLY A 447 6.88 2.65 8.49
CA GLY A 447 8.21 3.16 8.20
C GLY A 447 8.70 4.13 9.30
N THR A 448 7.84 5.11 9.65
CA THR A 448 8.10 6.05 10.75
C THR A 448 8.27 5.36 12.11
N ALA A 449 7.46 4.36 12.41
CA ALA A 449 7.56 3.62 13.68
C ALA A 449 8.83 2.75 13.74
N ILE A 450 9.22 2.15 12.62
CA ILE A 450 10.43 1.32 12.49
C ILE A 450 11.68 2.18 12.65
N GLU A 451 11.72 3.33 11.99
CA GLU A 451 12.86 4.23 12.07
C GLU A 451 12.95 4.94 13.43
N GLY A 452 11.83 5.43 13.93
CA GLY A 452 11.72 6.05 15.25
C GLY A 452 12.27 7.47 15.40
N LYS A 453 12.89 8.07 14.33
CA LYS A 453 13.53 9.40 14.42
C LYS A 453 12.49 10.53 14.50
N ASN A 454 11.76 10.76 13.42
CA ASN A 454 10.87 11.90 13.26
C ASN A 454 9.59 11.51 12.50
N PHE A 455 8.91 12.43 11.81
CA PHE A 455 7.69 12.22 11.04
C PHE A 455 7.85 12.65 9.56
N VAL A 456 9.08 12.81 9.11
CA VAL A 456 9.42 13.05 7.70
C VAL A 456 9.73 11.68 7.07
N ILE A 457 9.33 11.45 5.84
CA ILE A 457 9.53 10.21 5.11
C ILE A 457 10.58 10.42 4.04
N GLY A 458 11.59 9.55 4.02
CA GLY A 458 12.61 9.48 2.99
C GLY A 458 13.69 10.58 3.07
N GLU A 459 13.82 11.27 4.21
CA GLU A 459 14.79 12.37 4.33
C GLU A 459 16.23 11.92 4.08
N ASP A 460 16.55 10.66 4.40
CA ASP A 460 17.89 10.12 4.21
C ASP A 460 18.24 9.87 2.73
N CYS A 461 17.25 9.77 1.83
CA CYS A 461 17.48 9.59 0.39
C CYS A 461 16.98 10.75 -0.48
N TRP A 462 16.15 11.65 0.04
CA TRP A 462 15.65 12.81 -0.69
C TRP A 462 16.75 13.84 -0.94
N ILE A 463 16.81 14.38 -2.16
CA ILE A 463 17.72 15.48 -2.53
C ILE A 463 16.88 16.74 -2.66
N PRO A 464 16.95 17.69 -1.70
CA PRO A 464 16.16 18.91 -1.75
C PRO A 464 16.45 19.73 -3.00
N THR A 465 15.39 20.16 -3.68
CA THR A 465 15.51 21.03 -4.85
C THR A 465 14.47 22.16 -4.81
N PRO A 466 14.74 23.30 -5.45
CA PRO A 466 13.76 24.40 -5.52
C PRO A 466 12.43 24.00 -6.17
N TRP A 467 12.43 22.95 -7.01
CA TRP A 467 11.27 22.50 -7.79
C TRP A 467 10.43 21.46 -7.04
N TYR A 468 11.09 20.55 -6.29
CA TYR A 468 10.42 19.44 -5.62
C TYR A 468 10.25 19.64 -4.12
N GLY A 469 10.87 20.71 -3.56
CA GLY A 469 10.81 21.03 -2.15
C GLY A 469 11.89 20.35 -1.32
N ASP A 470 11.77 20.48 0.00
CA ASP A 470 12.78 20.05 0.98
C ASP A 470 12.49 18.67 1.59
N VAL A 471 11.32 18.10 1.33
CA VAL A 471 10.92 16.77 1.83
C VAL A 471 10.13 16.01 0.78
N MET A 472 10.18 14.68 0.83
CA MET A 472 9.32 13.80 0.07
C MET A 472 7.89 13.84 0.63
N ARG A 473 7.72 13.50 1.90
CA ARG A 473 6.46 13.58 2.66
C ARG A 473 6.74 13.99 4.10
N ASP A 474 5.78 14.67 4.74
CA ASP A 474 5.84 15.06 6.15
C ASP A 474 4.48 14.79 6.80
N MET A 475 4.41 13.82 7.72
CA MET A 475 3.16 13.46 8.40
C MET A 475 2.66 14.57 9.34
N LYS A 476 3.56 15.40 9.88
CA LYS A 476 3.24 16.53 10.74
C LYS A 476 2.65 17.68 9.94
N ASP A 477 3.23 17.99 8.79
CA ASP A 477 2.75 19.01 7.87
C ASP A 477 2.74 18.47 6.43
N PRO A 478 1.68 17.73 6.05
CA PRO A 478 1.58 17.13 4.72
C PRO A 478 1.72 18.12 3.57
N SER A 479 1.44 19.41 3.80
CA SER A 479 1.55 20.44 2.76
C SER A 479 2.99 20.63 2.25
N ARG A 480 4.01 20.35 3.07
CA ARG A 480 5.42 20.37 2.66
C ARG A 480 5.72 19.34 1.58
N GLY A 481 5.07 18.14 1.67
CA GLY A 481 5.10 17.09 0.64
C GLY A 481 3.97 17.21 -0.39
N ARG A 482 3.30 18.36 -0.49
CA ARG A 482 2.18 18.64 -1.42
C ARG A 482 0.98 17.73 -1.23
N GLN A 483 0.77 17.22 -0.02
CA GLN A 483 -0.34 16.36 0.34
C GLN A 483 -1.40 17.13 1.15
N PRO A 484 -2.70 16.77 1.08
CA PRO A 484 -3.73 17.34 1.94
C PRO A 484 -3.61 16.78 3.36
N ALA A 485 -3.85 17.65 4.36
CA ALA A 485 -3.91 17.27 5.77
C ALA A 485 -5.35 17.05 6.29
N HIS A 486 -6.37 17.22 5.46
CA HIS A 486 -7.78 17.23 5.89
C HIS A 486 -8.72 16.82 4.77
N MET A 487 -9.80 16.09 5.09
CA MET A 487 -10.80 15.59 4.15
C MET A 487 -11.43 16.67 3.26
N LYS A 488 -11.58 17.90 3.73
CA LYS A 488 -12.08 19.02 2.91
C LYS A 488 -11.22 19.32 1.68
N ASN A 489 -9.96 18.89 1.71
CA ASN A 489 -8.98 19.07 0.66
C ASN A 489 -8.66 17.74 -0.06
N TYR A 490 -9.49 16.71 0.13
CA TYR A 490 -9.31 15.43 -0.57
C TYR A 490 -9.20 15.67 -2.08
N TYR A 491 -8.14 15.16 -2.69
CA TYR A 491 -7.85 15.36 -4.11
C TYR A 491 -8.58 14.32 -4.95
N HIS A 492 -9.61 14.76 -5.68
CA HIS A 492 -10.39 13.92 -6.59
C HIS A 492 -9.71 13.89 -7.96
N THR A 493 -9.14 12.76 -8.31
CA THR A 493 -8.43 12.52 -9.57
C THR A 493 -8.63 11.08 -10.03
N ASN A 494 -8.39 10.82 -11.32
CA ASN A 494 -8.23 9.46 -11.86
C ASN A 494 -6.74 9.07 -12.01
N GLU A 495 -5.84 10.04 -11.83
CA GLU A 495 -4.40 9.81 -11.82
C GLU A 495 -3.98 9.17 -10.51
N ASP A 496 -2.80 8.51 -10.50
CA ASP A 496 -2.24 7.89 -9.30
C ASP A 496 -3.31 7.03 -8.58
N ASN A 497 -4.01 6.20 -9.34
CA ASN A 497 -5.10 5.32 -8.85
C ASN A 497 -6.17 6.03 -8.00
N GLY A 498 -6.45 7.29 -8.30
CA GLY A 498 -7.36 8.13 -7.51
C GLY A 498 -6.62 8.94 -6.44
N GLY A 499 -5.33 9.24 -6.67
CA GLY A 499 -4.50 10.06 -5.80
C GLY A 499 -4.04 9.34 -4.54
N VAL A 500 -3.59 8.08 -4.64
CA VAL A 500 -3.23 7.27 -3.46
C VAL A 500 -2.05 7.87 -2.70
N HIS A 501 -1.01 8.32 -3.40
CA HIS A 501 0.15 8.96 -2.77
C HIS A 501 -0.16 10.38 -2.27
N THR A 502 -1.12 11.06 -2.89
CA THR A 502 -1.52 12.41 -2.47
C THR A 502 -2.42 12.34 -1.23
N ASN A 503 -3.51 11.56 -1.29
CA ASN A 503 -4.52 11.54 -0.23
C ASN A 503 -4.09 10.76 1.02
N SER A 504 -3.00 9.98 0.97
CA SER A 504 -2.37 9.35 2.14
C SER A 504 -1.99 10.36 3.21
N GLY A 505 -1.68 11.61 2.83
CA GLY A 505 -1.36 12.69 3.75
C GLY A 505 -2.44 12.95 4.80
N ILE A 506 -3.72 12.69 4.51
CA ILE A 506 -4.82 12.88 5.46
C ILE A 506 -4.71 11.91 6.64
N ILE A 507 -4.49 10.63 6.36
CA ILE A 507 -4.33 9.60 7.40
C ILE A 507 -2.96 9.71 8.06
N ASN A 508 -1.89 10.06 7.31
CA ASN A 508 -0.58 10.35 7.87
C ASN A 508 -0.67 11.45 8.94
N HIS A 509 -1.42 12.52 8.66
CA HIS A 509 -1.62 13.60 9.62
C HIS A 509 -2.43 13.15 10.85
N ALA A 510 -3.46 12.34 10.67
CA ALA A 510 -4.19 11.74 11.79
C ALA A 510 -3.27 10.87 12.67
N ALA A 511 -2.42 10.07 12.07
CA ALA A 511 -1.46 9.22 12.77
C ALA A 511 -0.42 10.06 13.55
N TYR A 512 0.12 11.12 12.93
CA TYR A 512 0.96 12.09 13.65
C TYR A 512 0.25 12.69 14.86
N LEU A 513 -1.00 13.13 14.70
CA LEU A 513 -1.78 13.72 15.80
C LEU A 513 -2.06 12.72 16.94
N ILE A 514 -2.19 11.44 16.63
CA ILE A 514 -2.26 10.36 17.63
C ILE A 514 -0.94 10.29 18.40
N ALA A 515 0.17 10.16 17.72
CA ALA A 515 1.49 10.06 18.36
C ALA A 515 1.80 11.31 19.20
N ASP A 516 1.56 12.52 18.68
CA ASP A 516 1.73 13.80 19.38
C ASP A 516 0.84 13.88 20.64
N GLY A 517 -0.39 13.37 20.56
CA GLY A 517 -1.29 13.31 21.72
C GLY A 517 -0.77 12.38 22.81
N PHE A 518 -0.26 11.20 22.46
CA PHE A 518 0.36 10.28 23.41
C PHE A 518 1.65 10.84 24.00
N GLU A 519 2.48 11.51 23.20
CA GLU A 519 3.71 12.16 23.67
C GLU A 519 3.40 13.27 24.69
N LYS A 520 2.37 14.09 24.45
CA LYS A 520 1.88 15.11 25.37
C LYS A 520 1.33 14.53 26.68
N MET A 521 0.90 13.27 26.68
CA MET A 521 0.56 12.52 27.90
C MET A 521 1.79 11.93 28.62
N GLY A 522 2.99 12.07 28.07
CA GLY A 522 4.24 11.58 28.64
C GLY A 522 4.69 10.22 28.11
N ALA A 523 4.07 9.67 27.07
CA ALA A 523 4.54 8.45 26.42
C ALA A 523 5.86 8.69 25.68
N LYS A 524 6.88 7.87 25.96
CA LYS A 524 8.18 7.95 25.29
C LYS A 524 8.23 7.15 23.99
N ASP A 525 7.28 6.25 23.80
CA ASP A 525 7.16 5.31 22.68
C ASP A 525 5.93 5.64 21.80
N SER A 526 5.62 6.92 21.65
CA SER A 526 4.41 7.38 20.96
C SER A 526 4.29 6.88 19.51
N LYS A 527 5.44 6.75 18.78
CA LYS A 527 5.47 6.19 17.42
C LYS A 527 5.19 4.67 17.43
N ASP A 528 5.71 3.93 18.41
CA ASP A 528 5.40 2.50 18.58
C ASP A 528 3.90 2.29 18.90
N ILE A 529 3.31 3.17 19.72
CA ILE A 529 1.88 3.13 20.06
C ILE A 529 1.06 3.39 18.79
N MET A 530 1.38 4.44 18.03
CA MET A 530 0.77 4.74 16.75
C MET A 530 0.83 3.52 15.80
N GLY A 531 2.04 2.99 15.58
CA GLY A 531 2.24 1.81 14.73
C GLY A 531 1.42 0.60 15.17
N LYS A 532 1.35 0.30 16.48
CA LYS A 532 0.56 -0.82 17.03
C LYS A 532 -0.94 -0.68 16.78
N LEU A 533 -1.49 0.53 16.89
CA LEU A 533 -2.91 0.78 16.66
C LEU A 533 -3.28 0.48 15.22
N PHE A 534 -2.54 1.04 14.25
CA PHE A 534 -2.78 0.84 12.83
C PHE A 534 -2.45 -0.59 12.38
N TYR A 535 -1.36 -1.18 12.86
CA TYR A 535 -1.00 -2.56 12.58
C TYR A 535 -2.11 -3.54 12.97
N ARG A 536 -2.67 -3.39 14.19
CA ARG A 536 -3.76 -4.26 14.64
C ARG A 536 -5.02 -4.07 13.82
N ALA A 537 -5.36 -2.84 13.46
CA ALA A 537 -6.47 -2.53 12.58
C ALA A 537 -6.30 -3.21 11.22
N ASN A 538 -5.12 -3.09 10.60
CA ASN A 538 -4.79 -3.72 9.32
C ASN A 538 -4.89 -5.26 9.39
N CYS A 539 -4.37 -5.87 10.46
CA CYS A 539 -4.32 -7.33 10.53
C CYS A 539 -5.67 -8.00 10.77
N TYR A 540 -6.60 -7.35 11.47
CA TYR A 540 -7.81 -8.01 11.96
C TYR A 540 -9.11 -7.34 11.56
N TYR A 541 -9.15 -6.00 11.45
CA TYR A 541 -10.38 -5.24 11.28
C TYR A 541 -10.61 -4.75 9.84
N TRP A 542 -9.52 -4.42 9.12
CA TRP A 542 -9.63 -3.92 7.74
C TRP A 542 -9.89 -5.03 6.74
N ASP A 543 -10.53 -4.67 5.64
CA ASP A 543 -10.72 -5.49 4.45
C ASP A 543 -10.20 -4.76 3.21
N GLN A 544 -10.29 -5.39 2.05
CA GLN A 544 -9.73 -4.89 0.79
C GLN A 544 -10.23 -3.51 0.37
N THR A 545 -11.38 -3.08 0.86
CA THR A 545 -12.05 -1.84 0.45
C THR A 545 -12.27 -0.87 1.61
N THR A 546 -11.54 -1.04 2.70
CA THR A 546 -11.62 -0.16 3.86
C THR A 546 -11.32 1.28 3.45
N ASP A 547 -12.27 2.17 3.69
CA ASP A 547 -12.18 3.61 3.50
C ASP A 547 -11.71 4.32 4.78
N PHE A 548 -11.56 5.63 4.73
CA PHE A 548 -11.08 6.42 5.87
C PHE A 548 -12.06 6.44 7.05
N ALA A 549 -13.38 6.41 6.78
CA ALA A 549 -14.39 6.36 7.84
C ALA A 549 -14.34 5.02 8.61
N LYS A 550 -14.22 3.90 7.87
CA LYS A 550 -14.02 2.58 8.47
C LYS A 550 -12.69 2.49 9.20
N CYS A 551 -11.61 3.04 8.64
CA CYS A 551 -10.31 3.13 9.29
C CYS A 551 -10.42 3.80 10.67
N ARG A 552 -11.07 4.99 10.76
CA ARG A 552 -11.32 5.68 12.04
C ARG A 552 -12.01 4.76 13.04
N ASN A 553 -13.11 4.17 12.64
CA ASN A 553 -13.90 3.32 13.53
C ASN A 553 -13.07 2.16 14.10
N ASP A 554 -12.27 1.52 13.23
CA ASP A 554 -11.47 0.36 13.60
C ASP A 554 -10.25 0.75 14.47
N VAL A 555 -9.56 1.86 14.17
CA VAL A 555 -8.43 2.32 15.00
C VAL A 555 -8.92 2.79 16.37
N VAL A 556 -10.08 3.47 16.45
CA VAL A 556 -10.73 3.80 17.73
C VAL A 556 -11.11 2.53 18.50
N LYS A 557 -11.63 1.51 17.80
CA LYS A 557 -11.96 0.21 18.42
C LYS A 557 -10.73 -0.47 18.98
N VAL A 558 -9.64 -0.47 18.24
CA VAL A 558 -8.35 -1.01 18.71
C VAL A 558 -7.86 -0.25 19.95
N ALA A 559 -7.98 1.07 19.95
CA ALA A 559 -7.61 1.87 21.14
C ALA A 559 -8.46 1.50 22.37
N LYS A 560 -9.77 1.30 22.19
CA LYS A 560 -10.65 0.80 23.27
C LYS A 560 -10.23 -0.57 23.79
N ASP A 561 -9.81 -1.47 22.91
CA ASP A 561 -9.33 -2.80 23.26
C ASP A 561 -8.02 -2.78 24.07
N PHE A 562 -7.18 -1.76 23.89
CA PHE A 562 -5.93 -1.60 24.62
C PHE A 562 -6.09 -0.83 25.93
N TYR A 563 -6.90 0.22 25.95
CA TYR A 563 -6.91 1.23 27.01
C TYR A 563 -8.25 1.33 27.76
N GLY A 564 -9.31 0.67 27.26
CA GLY A 564 -10.66 0.76 27.79
C GLY A 564 -11.49 1.89 27.17
N ASP A 565 -12.82 1.72 27.19
CA ASP A 565 -13.77 2.49 26.37
C ASP A 565 -13.75 4.01 26.60
N ASN A 566 -13.48 4.46 27.83
CA ASN A 566 -13.56 5.86 28.24
C ASN A 566 -12.20 6.43 28.65
N SER A 567 -11.13 5.85 28.15
CA SER A 567 -9.76 6.30 28.45
C SER A 567 -9.41 7.60 27.71
N LYS A 568 -8.42 8.33 28.24
CA LYS A 568 -7.86 9.52 27.56
C LYS A 568 -7.20 9.16 26.23
N GLU A 569 -6.63 7.98 26.14
CA GLU A 569 -6.01 7.44 24.94
C GLU A 569 -7.02 7.30 23.81
N VAL A 570 -8.21 6.77 24.10
CA VAL A 570 -9.32 6.67 23.13
C VAL A 570 -9.79 8.05 22.69
N GLU A 571 -9.84 9.02 23.61
CA GLU A 571 -10.20 10.40 23.29
C GLU A 571 -9.16 11.05 22.34
N ILE A 572 -7.86 10.82 22.58
CA ILE A 572 -6.78 11.28 21.68
C ILE A 572 -7.00 10.75 20.27
N VAL A 573 -7.25 9.43 20.13
CA VAL A 573 -7.47 8.82 18.83
C VAL A 573 -8.69 9.40 18.13
N LYS A 574 -9.82 9.53 18.80
CA LYS A 574 -11.05 10.15 18.26
C LYS A 574 -10.78 11.57 17.78
N ASN A 575 -10.17 12.40 18.63
CA ASN A 575 -9.87 13.80 18.33
C ASN A 575 -8.89 13.96 17.16
N ALA A 576 -7.94 13.05 16.98
CA ALA A 576 -7.01 13.08 15.88
C ALA A 576 -7.73 12.92 14.52
N PHE A 577 -8.62 11.94 14.41
CA PHE A 577 -9.43 11.75 13.21
C PHE A 577 -10.42 12.90 12.98
N ASP A 578 -11.07 13.41 14.05
CA ASP A 578 -12.00 14.54 13.94
C ASP A 578 -11.28 15.80 13.42
N LYS A 579 -10.02 16.04 13.83
CA LYS A 579 -9.19 17.16 13.36
C LYS A 579 -8.85 17.09 11.87
N VAL A 580 -8.77 15.92 11.30
CA VAL A 580 -8.54 15.76 9.84
C VAL A 580 -9.86 15.63 9.07
N GLY A 581 -11.01 15.84 9.72
CA GLY A 581 -12.32 15.84 9.09
C GLY A 581 -12.92 14.45 8.86
N ILE A 582 -12.40 13.41 9.52
CA ILE A 582 -12.97 12.06 9.50
C ILE A 582 -13.78 11.88 10.78
N THR A 583 -15.09 12.13 10.71
CA THR A 583 -15.98 12.18 11.87
C THR A 583 -16.58 10.80 12.23
N ALA A 584 -17.22 10.73 13.40
CA ALA A 584 -17.84 9.51 13.89
C ALA A 584 -18.97 9.03 12.97
N THR A 585 -18.99 7.73 12.70
CA THR A 585 -20.08 7.08 11.99
C THR A 585 -21.26 6.82 12.93
N PRO A 586 -22.51 7.14 12.53
CA PRO A 586 -23.69 6.84 13.34
C PRO A 586 -23.83 5.33 13.62
N GLN A 587 -24.25 5.01 14.86
CA GLN A 587 -24.51 3.63 15.28
C GLN A 587 -25.75 3.05 14.61
N LEU A 588 -25.72 1.76 14.27
CA LEU A 588 -26.90 1.00 13.88
C LEU A 588 -27.88 0.85 15.06
N PRO A 589 -29.18 0.82 14.81
CA PRO A 589 -30.21 0.61 15.84
C PRO A 589 -30.41 -0.90 16.14
N LEU A 590 -29.34 -1.61 16.50
CA LEU A 590 -29.33 -3.07 16.77
C LEU A 590 -29.57 -3.43 18.22
#